data_9f5a94068b5f164f41d7dd268cdf7133
#
_entry.id   9f5a94068b5f164f41d7dd268cdf7133
#
_cell.length_a   1.000
_cell.length_b   1.000
_cell.length_c   1.000
_cell.angle_alpha   90.00
_cell.angle_beta   90.00
_cell.angle_gamma   90.00
#
_symmetry.space_group_name_H-M   'P 1'
#
loop_
_entity.id
_entity.type
_entity.pdbx_description
1 polymer ?
#
loop_
_entity_poly.entity_id
_entity_poly.type
_entity_poly.pdbx_seq_one_letter_code
_entity_poly.pdbx_strand_id
1 'polypeptide(L)'
;MRAFILSGLLLLSFQIFAQDNFNCFTVLAGKYATEDESVLLAHNEDDGGDQTVNLYKVPRVESKDSIEVKMKNGGILHLSPTTFAMIWIEMPGMTFSDSYQNEYGVTIVSNQCLSKEDRPDLTDGGIGYWLRRAIALQAKTAREAVKIGGKLIEKYGYASSGRTYSIVDKNEAWMLAAVMGKHWVAQRVPDDQVAIIPNYYTIGKINLKDTLNFYGSKDIIDYARKRRWYEGNDEDFNFRQAYATRQSLHHPVNIERHWDAINKLSDTKYTITDKLPFSFYAKDLIKLPDLFNILRSHFEGTELDKSKDYTLGSPHQTHRAICAKSTQYGLVAQLRDYAPDALNPIWISFVHPCTHMFVPLYNGIGYFSGDLNNFNNYQSALQHHFDKFKGNKKHFFNIFTKDAKKVDKKYALLIKKRRLKITKRENALLTNQKKMEQKLFDIYEMNHKILGEKLHEYFDYLIHSQLK
;
A
#
# COMPACT_ATOMS: atom_id res chain seq x y z
N MET A 1 25.41 47.62 -49.92
CA MET A 1 24.45 46.52 -49.70
C MET A 1 24.96 45.65 -48.58
N ARG A 2 24.43 45.77 -47.38
CA ARG A 2 24.75 44.91 -46.23
C ARG A 2 23.57 43.97 -46.06
N ALA A 3 23.84 42.66 -46.25
CA ALA A 3 22.87 41.60 -46.03
C ALA A 3 22.79 41.30 -44.51
N PHE A 4 21.62 41.43 -43.91
CA PHE A 4 21.30 40.97 -42.56
C PHE A 4 20.93 39.49 -42.63
N ILE A 5 21.73 38.63 -42.02
CA ILE A 5 21.41 37.23 -41.80
C ILE A 5 20.66 37.16 -40.45
N LEU A 6 19.37 36.87 -40.51
CA LEU A 6 18.52 36.59 -39.35
C LEU A 6 18.72 35.12 -38.98
N SER A 7 19.50 34.87 -37.93
CA SER A 7 19.62 33.51 -37.31
C SER A 7 18.42 33.29 -36.40
N GLY A 8 17.42 32.53 -36.86
CA GLY A 8 16.33 32.06 -36.03
C GLY A 8 16.81 30.97 -35.09
N LEU A 9 16.95 31.28 -33.80
CA LEU A 9 17.09 30.27 -32.75
C LEU A 9 15.75 29.56 -32.57
N LEU A 10 15.65 28.33 -33.06
CA LEU A 10 14.60 27.39 -32.65
C LEU A 10 14.89 26.94 -31.22
N LEU A 11 14.22 27.53 -30.26
CA LEU A 11 14.12 26.99 -28.90
C LEU A 11 13.26 25.73 -28.94
N LEU A 12 13.88 24.55 -29.10
CA LEU A 12 13.28 23.28 -28.80
C LEU A 12 13.10 23.19 -27.27
N SER A 13 11.90 23.55 -26.80
CA SER A 13 11.47 23.23 -25.46
C SER A 13 11.34 21.70 -25.36
N PHE A 14 12.38 21.04 -24.88
CA PHE A 14 12.27 19.70 -24.34
C PHE A 14 11.32 19.79 -23.13
N GLN A 15 10.05 19.49 -23.34
CA GLN A 15 9.17 19.09 -22.26
C GLN A 15 9.77 17.78 -21.72
N ILE A 16 10.53 17.89 -20.64
CA ILE A 16 10.84 16.74 -19.77
C ILE A 16 9.47 16.33 -19.24
N PHE A 17 8.85 15.35 -19.88
CA PHE A 17 7.76 14.61 -19.27
C PHE A 17 8.35 13.99 -18.03
N ALA A 18 8.10 14.60 -16.87
CA ALA A 18 8.28 13.91 -15.60
C ALA A 18 7.53 12.58 -15.75
N GLN A 19 8.24 11.48 -15.74
CA GLN A 19 7.66 10.17 -15.85
C GLN A 19 6.75 10.04 -14.64
N ASP A 20 5.43 10.14 -14.87
CA ASP A 20 4.44 10.00 -13.81
C ASP A 20 4.55 8.59 -13.26
N ASN A 21 5.19 8.49 -12.13
CA ASN A 21 5.32 7.25 -11.39
C ASN A 21 4.00 6.99 -10.66
N PHE A 22 2.97 6.56 -11.40
CA PHE A 22 1.78 5.96 -10.80
C PHE A 22 2.17 4.57 -10.31
N ASN A 23 2.61 4.54 -9.07
CA ASN A 23 3.15 3.38 -8.37
C ASN A 23 2.10 2.89 -7.38
N CYS A 24 2.19 1.61 -6.97
CA CYS A 24 1.32 0.96 -6.01
C CYS A 24 -0.07 0.58 -6.56
N PHE A 25 -0.61 -0.48 -5.95
CA PHE A 25 -1.95 -0.96 -6.26
C PHE A 25 -2.54 -1.60 -5.01
N THR A 26 -3.80 -1.30 -4.66
CA THR A 26 -4.43 -1.81 -3.44
C THR A 26 -5.82 -2.36 -3.72
N VAL A 27 -6.17 -3.46 -3.03
CA VAL A 27 -7.53 -4.02 -2.94
C VAL A 27 -7.90 -4.15 -1.47
N LEU A 28 -9.10 -3.70 -1.12
CA LEU A 28 -9.70 -3.87 0.20
C LEU A 28 -10.92 -4.77 0.07
N ALA A 29 -11.09 -5.74 0.96
CA ALA A 29 -12.31 -6.52 1.08
C ALA A 29 -12.85 -6.41 2.50
N GLY A 30 -14.12 -6.03 2.62
CA GLY A 30 -14.82 -5.97 3.89
C GLY A 30 -15.03 -7.36 4.48
N LYS A 31 -15.35 -7.43 5.76
CA LYS A 31 -15.43 -8.66 6.54
C LYS A 31 -16.38 -9.70 5.95
N TYR A 32 -17.55 -9.28 5.46
CA TYR A 32 -18.55 -10.17 4.89
C TYR A 32 -18.39 -10.39 3.38
N ALA A 33 -17.37 -9.76 2.77
CA ALA A 33 -16.97 -10.05 1.40
C ALA A 33 -15.94 -11.20 1.31
N THR A 34 -15.50 -11.77 2.43
CA THR A 34 -14.43 -12.78 2.50
C THR A 34 -14.93 -14.13 3.04
N GLU A 35 -14.26 -15.24 2.63
CA GLU A 35 -14.69 -16.61 2.99
C GLU A 35 -14.56 -16.92 4.49
N ASP A 36 -13.55 -16.31 5.15
CA ASP A 36 -13.23 -16.56 6.56
C ASP A 36 -13.61 -15.39 7.49
N GLU A 37 -14.47 -14.49 7.00
CA GLU A 37 -14.91 -13.29 7.71
C GLU A 37 -13.75 -12.40 8.20
N SER A 38 -12.59 -12.45 7.55
CA SER A 38 -11.49 -11.52 7.79
C SER A 38 -11.67 -10.22 7.00
N VAL A 39 -11.19 -9.11 7.51
CA VAL A 39 -10.94 -7.93 6.69
C VAL A 39 -9.61 -8.14 5.97
N LEU A 40 -9.62 -8.03 4.61
CA LEU A 40 -8.43 -8.21 3.80
C LEU A 40 -7.97 -6.89 3.17
N LEU A 41 -6.66 -6.66 3.22
CA LEU A 41 -5.99 -5.58 2.50
C LEU A 41 -4.85 -6.17 1.68
N ALA A 42 -4.95 -6.09 0.34
CA ALA A 42 -3.90 -6.49 -0.58
C ALA A 42 -3.22 -5.27 -1.19
N HIS A 43 -1.89 -5.26 -1.27
CA HIS A 43 -1.12 -4.12 -1.75
C HIS A 43 0.18 -4.54 -2.44
N ASN A 44 0.44 -3.97 -3.62
CA ASN A 44 1.76 -3.94 -4.22
C ASN A 44 2.40 -2.58 -3.95
N GLU A 45 3.55 -2.57 -3.29
CA GLU A 45 4.36 -1.37 -3.17
C GLU A 45 5.32 -1.31 -4.35
N ASP A 46 5.10 -0.32 -5.20
CA ASP A 46 5.87 -0.10 -6.40
C ASP A 46 6.68 1.19 -6.25
N ASP A 47 7.97 1.11 -6.52
CA ASP A 47 8.81 2.30 -6.54
C ASP A 47 9.98 2.15 -7.52
N GLY A 48 11.00 2.97 -7.44
CA GLY A 48 12.09 3.10 -8.42
C GLY A 48 12.94 1.86 -8.75
N GLY A 49 12.48 0.66 -8.45
CA GLY A 49 12.97 -0.61 -9.00
C GLY A 49 14.18 -1.24 -8.33
N ASP A 50 15.00 -0.52 -7.59
CA ASP A 50 16.24 -1.03 -6.96
C ASP A 50 16.33 -0.69 -5.45
N GLN A 51 15.18 -0.44 -4.81
CA GLN A 51 15.15 -0.13 -3.38
C GLN A 51 15.20 -1.42 -2.56
N THR A 52 16.00 -1.41 -1.51
CA THR A 52 16.02 -2.49 -0.53
C THR A 52 14.75 -2.45 0.31
N VAL A 53 14.25 -3.61 0.70
CA VAL A 53 13.17 -3.72 1.67
C VAL A 53 13.74 -4.30 2.96
N ASN A 54 13.56 -3.61 4.07
CA ASN A 54 13.95 -4.04 5.39
C ASN A 54 12.72 -4.33 6.25
N LEU A 55 12.89 -5.20 7.24
CA LEU A 55 11.86 -5.52 8.22
C LEU A 55 12.35 -5.15 9.62
N TYR A 56 11.52 -4.37 10.35
CA TYR A 56 11.81 -4.02 11.74
C TYR A 56 10.60 -4.29 12.63
N LYS A 57 10.87 -4.73 13.85
CA LYS A 57 9.91 -4.70 14.95
C LYS A 57 10.19 -3.45 15.77
N VAL A 58 9.29 -2.48 15.67
CA VAL A 58 9.31 -1.26 16.49
C VAL A 58 8.69 -1.63 17.83
N PRO A 59 9.36 -1.41 18.97
CA PRO A 59 8.79 -1.74 20.27
C PRO A 59 7.73 -0.72 20.69
N ARG A 60 6.85 -1.12 21.61
CA ARG A 60 6.00 -0.22 22.36
C ARG A 60 6.87 0.71 23.22
N VAL A 61 6.50 1.98 23.26
CA VAL A 61 7.15 2.98 24.12
C VAL A 61 6.10 3.58 25.03
N GLU A 62 6.44 3.70 26.31
CA GLU A 62 5.64 4.40 27.33
C GLU A 62 6.49 5.51 27.94
N SER A 63 6.05 6.73 27.81
CA SER A 63 6.68 7.94 28.33
C SER A 63 5.74 8.64 29.32
N LYS A 64 6.27 9.50 30.19
CA LYS A 64 5.45 10.35 31.06
C LYS A 64 4.79 11.48 30.27
N ASP A 65 5.51 12.02 29.28
CA ASP A 65 5.10 13.16 28.48
C ASP A 65 4.95 12.78 27.01
N SER A 66 4.32 13.64 26.22
CA SER A 66 4.22 13.49 24.76
C SER A 66 5.61 13.33 24.15
N ILE A 67 5.70 12.45 23.14
CA ILE A 67 6.95 12.20 22.43
C ILE A 67 7.07 13.21 21.29
N GLU A 68 8.11 14.02 21.32
CA GLU A 68 8.39 14.99 20.26
C GLU A 68 9.23 14.36 19.15
N VAL A 69 8.81 14.60 17.90
CA VAL A 69 9.52 14.16 16.71
C VAL A 69 9.75 15.35 15.78
N LYS A 70 11.00 15.60 15.43
CA LYS A 70 11.33 16.61 14.43
C LYS A 70 11.01 16.06 13.03
N MET A 71 10.07 16.69 12.34
CA MET A 71 9.73 16.34 10.97
C MET A 71 10.79 16.82 9.98
N LYS A 72 10.88 16.14 8.82
CA LYS A 72 11.86 16.48 7.77
C LYS A 72 11.74 17.94 7.30
N ASN A 73 10.53 18.48 7.30
CA ASN A 73 10.25 19.86 6.87
C ASN A 73 10.45 20.92 7.97
N GLY A 74 10.93 20.52 9.15
CA GLY A 74 11.31 21.41 10.25
C GLY A 74 10.32 21.53 11.39
N GLY A 75 9.05 21.18 11.19
CA GLY A 75 8.01 21.20 12.23
C GLY A 75 8.22 20.12 13.31
N ILE A 76 7.57 20.32 14.46
CA ILE A 76 7.55 19.34 15.57
C ILE A 76 6.22 18.64 15.59
N LEU A 77 6.26 17.31 15.52
CA LEU A 77 5.11 16.43 15.70
C LEU A 77 5.09 15.92 17.14
N HIS A 78 3.99 16.09 17.82
CA HIS A 78 3.75 15.55 19.15
C HIS A 78 2.93 14.25 19.04
N LEU A 79 3.56 13.15 19.42
CA LEU A 79 2.89 11.84 19.54
C LEU A 79 2.35 11.65 20.97
N SER A 80 1.44 10.70 21.13
CA SER A 80 0.96 10.27 22.43
C SER A 80 2.13 9.84 23.34
N PRO A 81 2.03 10.00 24.68
CA PRO A 81 2.98 9.41 25.62
C PRO A 81 3.17 7.91 25.44
N THR A 82 2.13 7.21 25.00
CA THR A 82 2.21 5.80 24.62
C THR A 82 2.20 5.69 23.10
N THR A 83 3.22 5.02 22.53
CA THR A 83 3.25 4.60 21.12
C THR A 83 3.28 3.09 21.03
N PHE A 84 2.53 2.53 20.08
CA PHE A 84 2.31 1.09 19.96
C PHE A 84 3.46 0.39 19.26
N ALA A 85 3.70 -0.87 19.64
CA ALA A 85 4.58 -1.75 18.88
C ALA A 85 4.03 -1.98 17.49
N MET A 86 4.91 -2.12 16.49
CA MET A 86 4.48 -2.37 15.11
C MET A 86 5.55 -3.11 14.30
N ILE A 87 5.11 -3.80 13.28
CA ILE A 87 5.95 -4.22 12.16
C ILE A 87 6.10 -3.03 11.23
N TRP A 88 7.32 -2.72 10.87
CA TRP A 88 7.68 -1.71 9.89
C TRP A 88 8.35 -2.38 8.69
N ILE A 89 7.67 -2.37 7.54
CA ILE A 89 8.23 -2.76 6.25
C ILE A 89 8.82 -1.49 5.65
N GLU A 90 10.14 -1.36 5.71
CA GLU A 90 10.87 -0.15 5.37
C GLU A 90 11.41 -0.20 3.95
N MET A 91 11.29 0.91 3.25
CA MET A 91 12.03 1.17 2.01
C MET A 91 12.93 2.39 2.21
N PRO A 92 14.22 2.21 2.58
CA PRO A 92 15.13 3.31 2.86
C PRO A 92 15.36 4.16 1.61
N GLY A 93 15.45 5.47 1.81
CA GLY A 93 15.55 6.46 0.75
C GLY A 93 14.22 6.87 0.13
N MET A 94 13.11 6.29 0.58
CA MET A 94 11.76 6.59 0.10
C MET A 94 10.92 7.28 1.17
N THR A 95 10.14 8.28 0.79
CA THR A 95 9.35 9.06 1.76
C THR A 95 7.94 8.55 1.96
N PHE A 96 7.44 7.66 1.10
CA PHE A 96 6.03 7.27 1.11
C PHE A 96 5.77 5.79 0.84
N SER A 97 6.78 4.95 0.85
CA SER A 97 6.71 3.55 0.40
C SER A 97 6.81 2.53 1.54
N ASP A 98 6.63 2.96 2.78
CA ASP A 98 6.61 2.09 3.94
C ASP A 98 5.20 1.54 4.21
N SER A 99 5.13 0.34 4.77
CA SER A 99 3.88 -0.24 5.29
C SER A 99 4.02 -0.57 6.78
N TYR A 100 2.91 -0.49 7.50
CA TYR A 100 2.89 -0.71 8.94
C TYR A 100 1.73 -1.60 9.35
N GLN A 101 1.97 -2.49 10.33
CA GLN A 101 0.92 -3.16 11.10
C GLN A 101 1.27 -3.03 12.58
N ASN A 102 0.39 -2.41 13.38
CA ASN A 102 0.65 -2.25 14.80
C ASN A 102 0.12 -3.43 15.64
N GLU A 103 0.41 -3.43 16.93
CA GLU A 103 0.06 -4.51 17.86
C GLU A 103 -1.45 -4.75 18.02
N TYR A 104 -2.30 -3.82 17.60
CA TYR A 104 -3.77 -3.95 17.53
C TYR A 104 -4.26 -4.43 16.16
N GLY A 105 -3.36 -4.80 15.26
CA GLY A 105 -3.68 -5.24 13.91
C GLY A 105 -3.98 -4.09 12.93
N VAL A 106 -3.99 -2.82 13.35
CA VAL A 106 -4.20 -1.71 12.42
C VAL A 106 -3.11 -1.69 11.37
N THR A 107 -3.52 -1.95 10.11
CA THR A 107 -2.61 -2.03 8.97
C THR A 107 -2.82 -0.85 8.04
N ILE A 108 -1.72 -0.23 7.60
CA ILE A 108 -1.74 1.00 6.81
C ILE A 108 -0.78 0.90 5.64
N VAL A 109 -1.32 1.12 4.44
CA VAL A 109 -0.57 1.29 3.18
C VAL A 109 -1.05 2.55 2.47
N SER A 110 -0.44 2.93 1.36
CA SER A 110 -0.90 4.11 0.64
C SER A 110 -0.59 4.12 -0.85
N ASN A 111 -1.43 4.79 -1.63
CA ASN A 111 -1.28 4.99 -3.05
C ASN A 111 -1.17 6.49 -3.36
N GLN A 112 -0.23 6.90 -4.18
CA GLN A 112 -0.20 8.27 -4.69
C GLN A 112 -1.46 8.54 -5.50
N CYS A 113 -2.15 9.65 -5.19
CA CYS A 113 -3.36 10.09 -5.88
C CYS A 113 -3.24 11.60 -6.08
N LEU A 114 -2.91 12.04 -7.29
CA LEU A 114 -2.58 13.44 -7.54
C LEU A 114 -3.80 14.34 -7.36
N SER A 115 -3.66 15.36 -6.52
CA SER A 115 -4.66 16.42 -6.31
C SER A 115 -4.40 17.64 -7.20
N LYS A 116 -5.47 18.40 -7.49
CA LYS A 116 -5.39 19.68 -8.22
C LYS A 116 -4.78 20.81 -7.39
N GLU A 117 -4.56 20.59 -6.08
CA GLU A 117 -4.11 21.65 -5.18
C GLU A 117 -2.73 22.18 -5.57
N ASP A 118 -2.66 23.47 -5.84
CA ASP A 118 -1.47 24.23 -6.26
C ASP A 118 -1.11 25.36 -5.28
N ARG A 119 -1.93 25.57 -4.22
CA ARG A 119 -1.74 26.59 -3.18
C ARG A 119 -2.00 26.00 -1.80
N PRO A 120 -1.22 24.98 -1.39
CA PRO A 120 -1.47 24.26 -0.17
C PRO A 120 -1.26 25.14 1.07
N ASP A 121 -2.20 25.08 2.01
CA ASP A 121 -2.00 25.62 3.36
C ASP A 121 -1.18 24.60 4.18
N LEU A 122 0.04 24.98 4.54
CA LEU A 122 0.98 24.17 5.30
C LEU A 122 1.44 24.93 6.54
N THR A 123 1.33 24.29 7.70
CA THR A 123 1.87 24.78 8.97
C THR A 123 3.20 24.08 9.23
N ASP A 124 4.25 24.83 9.55
CA ASP A 124 5.60 24.31 9.85
C ASP A 124 6.15 23.35 8.77
N GLY A 125 5.88 23.67 7.50
CA GLY A 125 6.28 22.86 6.35
C GLY A 125 5.42 21.62 6.09
N GLY A 126 4.36 21.41 6.86
CA GLY A 126 3.39 20.33 6.66
C GLY A 126 3.85 18.95 7.14
N ILE A 127 2.92 18.00 7.10
CA ILE A 127 3.18 16.60 7.42
C ILE A 127 3.21 15.75 6.14
N GLY A 128 4.24 14.94 5.98
CA GLY A 128 4.41 14.03 4.85
C GLY A 128 4.61 12.59 5.33
N TYR A 129 5.84 12.11 5.28
CA TYR A 129 6.24 10.76 5.72
C TYR A 129 5.66 10.36 7.09
N TRP A 130 5.71 11.27 8.07
CA TRP A 130 5.26 10.99 9.43
C TRP A 130 3.76 10.78 9.57
N LEU A 131 2.92 11.18 8.61
CA LEU A 131 1.46 11.01 8.73
C LEU A 131 1.09 9.55 8.96
N ARG A 132 1.49 8.65 8.07
CA ARG A 132 1.20 7.22 8.14
C ARG A 132 1.80 6.58 9.39
N ARG A 133 3.07 6.91 9.68
CA ARG A 133 3.77 6.39 10.85
C ARG A 133 3.12 6.85 12.16
N ALA A 134 2.76 8.13 12.28
CA ALA A 134 2.09 8.66 13.47
C ALA A 134 0.72 8.00 13.71
N ILE A 135 -0.02 7.72 12.65
CA ILE A 135 -1.28 6.98 12.74
C ILE A 135 -1.02 5.56 13.27
N ALA A 136 -0.07 4.82 12.70
CA ALA A 136 0.25 3.45 13.11
C ALA A 136 0.71 3.37 14.58
N LEU A 137 1.45 4.36 15.05
CA LEU A 137 1.96 4.42 16.42
C LEU A 137 0.88 4.71 17.48
N GLN A 138 -0.32 5.17 17.10
CA GLN A 138 -1.28 5.72 18.06
C GLN A 138 -2.70 5.16 17.92
N ALA A 139 -3.07 4.57 16.79
CA ALA A 139 -4.42 4.09 16.54
C ALA A 139 -4.64 2.65 17.02
N LYS A 140 -5.74 2.39 17.73
CA LYS A 140 -6.18 1.04 18.12
C LYS A 140 -7.17 0.44 17.14
N THR A 141 -7.82 1.28 16.34
CA THR A 141 -8.80 0.85 15.32
C THR A 141 -8.60 1.64 14.03
N ALA A 142 -9.10 1.09 12.91
CA ALA A 142 -9.07 1.78 11.62
C ALA A 142 -9.83 3.12 11.66
N ARG A 143 -10.94 3.17 12.36
CA ARG A 143 -11.75 4.40 12.57
C ARG A 143 -10.99 5.45 13.38
N GLU A 144 -10.31 5.05 14.44
CA GLU A 144 -9.44 5.94 15.21
C GLU A 144 -8.27 6.45 14.36
N ALA A 145 -7.67 5.57 13.55
CA ALA A 145 -6.61 5.90 12.62
C ALA A 145 -7.02 7.00 11.62
N VAL A 146 -8.21 6.89 11.04
CA VAL A 146 -8.78 7.91 10.16
C VAL A 146 -8.93 9.25 10.88
N LYS A 147 -9.44 9.25 12.11
CA LYS A 147 -9.62 10.49 12.91
C LYS A 147 -8.29 11.13 13.28
N ILE A 148 -7.29 10.33 13.66
CA ILE A 148 -5.93 10.81 13.95
C ILE A 148 -5.32 11.42 12.68
N GLY A 149 -5.41 10.70 11.54
CA GLY A 149 -4.89 11.16 10.26
C GLY A 149 -5.51 12.48 9.82
N GLY A 150 -6.83 12.59 9.90
CA GLY A 150 -7.57 13.81 9.58
C GLY A 150 -7.13 15.01 10.43
N LYS A 151 -7.07 14.84 11.76
CA LYS A 151 -6.59 15.88 12.68
C LYS A 151 -5.17 16.35 12.38
N LEU A 152 -4.27 15.41 12.03
CA LEU A 152 -2.89 15.75 11.66
C LEU A 152 -2.83 16.52 10.35
N ILE A 153 -3.65 16.15 9.34
CA ILE A 153 -3.76 16.88 8.08
C ILE A 153 -4.32 18.28 8.32
N GLU A 154 -5.38 18.44 9.10
CA GLU A 154 -5.95 19.74 9.43
C GLU A 154 -4.97 20.63 10.21
N LYS A 155 -4.18 20.05 11.10
CA LYS A 155 -3.19 20.79 11.89
C LYS A 155 -2.01 21.27 11.07
N TYR A 156 -1.38 20.36 10.31
CA TYR A 156 -0.10 20.65 9.66
C TYR A 156 -0.24 20.92 8.14
N GLY A 157 -1.27 20.40 7.50
CA GLY A 157 -1.37 20.32 6.05
C GLY A 157 -0.54 19.16 5.48
N TYR A 158 -1.09 18.44 4.51
CA TYR A 158 -0.40 17.34 3.84
C TYR A 158 0.64 17.85 2.84
N ALA A 159 1.91 17.54 3.04
CA ALA A 159 3.04 18.09 2.28
C ALA A 159 3.47 17.20 1.12
N SER A 160 2.51 16.73 0.31
CA SER A 160 2.78 15.99 -0.93
C SER A 160 1.62 16.16 -1.91
N SER A 161 1.81 15.71 -3.15
CA SER A 161 0.89 15.92 -4.28
C SER A 161 -0.54 15.35 -4.11
N GLY A 162 -0.78 14.61 -3.05
CA GLY A 162 -2.03 13.92 -2.74
C GLY A 162 -1.86 12.41 -2.66
N ARG A 163 -2.67 11.76 -1.80
CA ARG A 163 -2.53 10.32 -1.51
C ARG A 163 -3.81 9.74 -0.94
N THR A 164 -4.08 8.47 -1.24
CA THR A 164 -5.08 7.69 -0.51
C THR A 164 -4.36 6.71 0.41
N TYR A 165 -4.65 6.79 1.70
CA TYR A 165 -4.25 5.82 2.71
C TYR A 165 -5.33 4.77 2.85
N SER A 166 -4.98 3.51 2.67
CA SER A 166 -5.83 2.36 2.95
C SER A 166 -5.52 1.88 4.36
N ILE A 167 -6.53 1.90 5.21
CA ILE A 167 -6.40 1.66 6.65
C ILE A 167 -7.42 0.59 7.04
N VAL A 168 -6.95 -0.50 7.62
CA VAL A 168 -7.81 -1.61 8.03
C VAL A 168 -7.50 -2.05 9.45
N ASP A 169 -8.51 -2.58 10.12
CA ASP A 169 -8.41 -3.42 11.29
C ASP A 169 -9.28 -4.69 11.10
N LYS A 170 -9.41 -5.49 12.14
CA LYS A 170 -10.21 -6.74 12.10
C LYS A 170 -11.73 -6.53 11.94
N ASN A 171 -12.21 -5.30 11.95
CA ASN A 171 -13.63 -4.96 11.86
C ASN A 171 -13.98 -4.12 10.64
N GLU A 172 -13.09 -3.22 10.22
CA GLU A 172 -13.40 -2.20 9.23
C GLU A 172 -12.24 -1.95 8.25
N ALA A 173 -12.61 -1.55 7.02
CA ALA A 173 -11.69 -1.04 6.01
C ALA A 173 -12.06 0.40 5.64
N TRP A 174 -11.07 1.28 5.60
CA TRP A 174 -11.23 2.71 5.29
C TRP A 174 -10.24 3.19 4.23
N MET A 175 -10.69 4.12 3.42
CA MET A 175 -9.84 4.95 2.57
C MET A 175 -9.82 6.38 3.08
N LEU A 176 -8.63 6.92 3.38
CA LEU A 176 -8.43 8.32 3.71
C LEU A 176 -7.71 9.00 2.56
N ALA A 177 -8.39 9.85 1.83
CA ALA A 177 -7.87 10.66 0.73
C ALA A 177 -7.36 11.99 1.27
N ALA A 178 -6.04 12.16 1.33
CA ALA A 178 -5.36 13.40 1.68
C ALA A 178 -5.15 14.24 0.43
N VAL A 179 -5.65 15.45 0.42
CA VAL A 179 -5.33 16.48 -0.57
C VAL A 179 -4.06 17.19 -0.13
N MET A 180 -3.23 17.70 -1.04
CA MET A 180 -2.14 18.59 -0.66
C MET A 180 -2.69 19.77 0.15
N GLY A 181 -2.10 20.10 1.32
CA GLY A 181 -2.66 21.07 2.26
C GLY A 181 -3.60 20.45 3.30
N LYS A 182 -4.57 21.20 3.81
CA LYS A 182 -5.36 20.83 5.00
C LYS A 182 -6.66 20.08 4.72
N HIS A 183 -6.97 19.76 3.47
CA HIS A 183 -8.22 19.10 3.10
C HIS A 183 -8.07 17.60 2.94
N TRP A 184 -9.09 16.88 3.38
CA TRP A 184 -9.15 15.43 3.31
C TRP A 184 -10.59 14.93 3.36
N VAL A 185 -10.79 13.70 2.93
CA VAL A 185 -12.03 12.95 3.10
C VAL A 185 -11.70 11.48 3.32
N ALA A 186 -12.49 10.80 4.12
CA ALA A 186 -12.40 9.35 4.28
C ALA A 186 -13.76 8.71 4.07
N GLN A 187 -13.74 7.53 3.47
CA GLN A 187 -14.92 6.69 3.27
C GLN A 187 -14.64 5.28 3.74
N ARG A 188 -15.58 4.70 4.48
CA ARG A 188 -15.59 3.31 4.87
C ARG A 188 -15.92 2.43 3.66
N VAL A 189 -15.22 1.32 3.51
CA VAL A 189 -15.62 0.27 2.57
C VAL A 189 -16.74 -0.53 3.22
N PRO A 190 -17.89 -0.76 2.56
CA PRO A 190 -18.94 -1.60 3.10
C PRO A 190 -18.43 -3.01 3.42
N ASP A 191 -18.97 -3.61 4.49
CA ASP A 191 -18.47 -4.89 5.00
C ASP A 191 -18.64 -6.06 4.03
N ASP A 192 -19.61 -5.97 3.13
CA ASP A 192 -19.95 -6.96 2.12
C ASP A 192 -19.41 -6.63 0.71
N GLN A 193 -18.51 -5.66 0.60
CA GLN A 193 -17.99 -5.19 -0.68
C GLN A 193 -16.46 -5.19 -0.74
N VAL A 194 -15.98 -5.10 -1.98
CA VAL A 194 -14.58 -4.96 -2.34
C VAL A 194 -14.35 -3.58 -2.93
N ALA A 195 -13.20 -2.97 -2.63
CA ALA A 195 -12.80 -1.69 -3.20
C ALA A 195 -11.36 -1.76 -3.73
N ILE A 196 -11.10 -1.03 -4.82
CA ILE A 196 -9.81 -1.04 -5.52
C ILE A 196 -9.27 0.38 -5.59
N ILE A 197 -7.99 0.55 -5.29
CA ILE A 197 -7.29 1.82 -5.38
C ILE A 197 -6.06 1.68 -6.28
N PRO A 198 -6.08 2.19 -7.50
CA PRO A 198 -4.87 2.42 -8.29
C PRO A 198 -4.19 3.72 -7.84
N ASN A 199 -3.81 4.62 -8.78
CA ASN A 199 -3.22 5.91 -8.42
C ASN A 199 -4.11 7.10 -8.78
N TYR A 200 -5.38 7.05 -8.43
CA TYR A 200 -6.32 8.18 -8.44
C TYR A 200 -7.31 8.06 -7.28
N TYR A 201 -7.89 9.17 -6.85
CA TYR A 201 -8.95 9.15 -5.84
C TYR A 201 -10.17 8.39 -6.35
N THR A 202 -10.60 7.36 -5.63
CA THR A 202 -11.78 6.55 -5.97
C THR A 202 -13.03 6.97 -5.21
N ILE A 203 -12.88 7.70 -4.09
CA ILE A 203 -14.00 8.29 -3.34
C ILE A 203 -14.75 9.25 -4.26
N GLY A 204 -16.03 8.98 -4.48
CA GLY A 204 -16.92 9.74 -5.35
C GLY A 204 -17.82 10.71 -4.58
N LYS A 205 -19.14 10.44 -4.58
CA LYS A 205 -20.11 11.18 -3.76
C LYS A 205 -19.79 10.99 -2.29
N ILE A 206 -19.88 12.06 -1.50
CA ILE A 206 -19.62 12.03 -0.07
C ILE A 206 -20.85 12.55 0.69
N ASN A 207 -21.06 12.03 1.90
CA ASN A 207 -22.08 12.50 2.81
C ASN A 207 -21.49 12.63 4.22
N LEU A 208 -20.95 13.80 4.57
CA LEU A 208 -20.34 14.04 5.89
C LEU A 208 -21.34 14.05 7.06
N LYS A 209 -22.67 14.00 6.78
CA LYS A 209 -23.70 13.80 7.82
C LYS A 209 -23.77 12.31 8.24
N ASP A 210 -23.36 11.41 7.37
CA ASP A 210 -23.25 9.98 7.67
C ASP A 210 -21.89 9.67 8.32
N THR A 211 -21.79 9.92 9.61
CA THR A 211 -20.56 9.70 10.40
C THR A 211 -20.21 8.23 10.63
N LEU A 212 -21.06 7.29 10.22
CA LEU A 212 -20.73 5.88 10.21
C LEU A 212 -19.81 5.52 9.05
N ASN A 213 -20.00 6.18 7.91
CA ASN A 213 -19.32 5.85 6.66
C ASN A 213 -18.38 6.94 6.13
N PHE A 214 -18.48 8.18 6.62
CA PHE A 214 -17.68 9.30 6.13
C PHE A 214 -17.09 10.16 7.25
N TYR A 215 -15.86 10.61 7.02
CA TYR A 215 -15.21 11.70 7.72
C TYR A 215 -14.55 12.63 6.71
N GLY A 216 -14.30 13.89 7.08
CA GLY A 216 -13.58 14.83 6.21
C GLY A 216 -13.54 16.24 6.78
N SER A 217 -12.77 17.09 6.12
CA SER A 217 -12.73 18.52 6.40
C SER A 217 -14.12 19.13 6.21
N LYS A 218 -14.57 19.91 7.18
CA LYS A 218 -15.95 20.46 7.20
C LYS A 218 -16.23 21.35 6.00
N ASP A 219 -15.23 22.05 5.49
CA ASP A 219 -15.31 23.01 4.39
C ASP A 219 -14.90 22.43 3.02
N ILE A 220 -14.79 21.11 2.90
CA ILE A 220 -14.27 20.46 1.68
C ILE A 220 -15.05 20.81 0.42
N ILE A 221 -16.37 20.99 0.54
CA ILE A 221 -17.23 21.38 -0.60
C ILE A 221 -17.07 22.88 -0.90
N ASP A 222 -17.14 23.71 0.14
CA ASP A 222 -17.01 25.16 0.01
C ASP A 222 -15.62 25.57 -0.50
N TYR A 223 -14.59 24.87 -0.06
CA TYR A 223 -13.25 25.07 -0.58
C TYR A 223 -13.18 24.73 -2.08
N ALA A 224 -13.76 23.62 -2.52
CA ALA A 224 -13.82 23.28 -3.94
C ALA A 224 -14.55 24.36 -4.76
N ARG A 225 -15.64 24.95 -4.24
CA ARG A 225 -16.34 26.08 -4.85
C ARG A 225 -15.45 27.33 -4.90
N LYS A 226 -14.79 27.69 -3.82
CA LYS A 226 -13.84 28.81 -3.74
C LYS A 226 -12.72 28.69 -4.76
N ARG A 227 -12.26 27.44 -5.00
CA ARG A 227 -11.23 27.13 -6.00
C ARG A 227 -11.80 27.00 -7.44
N ARG A 228 -13.10 27.13 -7.63
CA ARG A 228 -13.80 26.92 -8.92
C ARG A 228 -13.57 25.52 -9.50
N TRP A 229 -13.42 24.52 -8.63
CA TRP A 229 -13.32 23.12 -9.02
C TRP A 229 -14.66 22.41 -9.02
N TYR A 230 -15.66 23.03 -8.40
CA TYR A 230 -17.02 22.55 -8.32
C TYR A 230 -18.01 23.72 -8.35
N GLU A 231 -19.09 23.53 -9.13
CA GLU A 231 -20.27 24.41 -9.15
C GLU A 231 -21.51 23.50 -9.09
N GLY A 232 -22.30 23.62 -8.06
CA GLY A 232 -23.49 22.77 -7.87
C GLY A 232 -23.93 22.65 -6.41
N ASN A 233 -24.96 21.82 -6.17
CA ASN A 233 -25.50 21.54 -4.86
C ASN A 233 -24.62 20.53 -4.10
N ASP A 234 -24.69 20.55 -2.75
CA ASP A 234 -23.90 19.65 -1.91
C ASP A 234 -24.21 18.16 -2.19
N GLU A 235 -25.46 17.82 -2.48
CA GLU A 235 -25.93 16.48 -2.75
C GLU A 235 -25.31 15.85 -4.02
N ASP A 236 -24.88 16.71 -4.98
CA ASP A 236 -24.26 16.27 -6.23
C ASP A 236 -22.73 16.32 -6.18
N PHE A 237 -22.18 16.76 -5.07
CA PHE A 237 -20.74 16.88 -4.94
C PHE A 237 -20.03 15.53 -5.10
N ASN A 238 -19.00 15.51 -5.93
CA ASN A 238 -18.17 14.35 -6.19
C ASN A 238 -16.70 14.69 -5.93
N PHE A 239 -16.16 14.20 -4.84
CA PHE A 239 -14.80 14.50 -4.40
C PHE A 239 -13.76 14.17 -5.48
N ARG A 240 -13.83 12.98 -6.06
CA ARG A 240 -12.90 12.54 -7.12
C ARG A 240 -12.86 13.53 -8.30
N GLN A 241 -14.02 13.99 -8.75
CA GLN A 241 -14.10 14.93 -9.88
C GLN A 241 -13.61 16.33 -9.48
N ALA A 242 -13.91 16.77 -8.27
CA ALA A 242 -13.52 18.08 -7.78
C ALA A 242 -12.02 18.20 -7.51
N TYR A 243 -11.40 17.18 -6.90
CA TYR A 243 -10.05 17.29 -6.35
C TYR A 243 -8.95 16.55 -7.11
N ALA A 244 -9.26 15.49 -7.86
CA ALA A 244 -8.25 14.76 -8.62
C ALA A 244 -7.77 15.55 -9.84
N THR A 245 -6.49 15.36 -10.19
CA THR A 245 -6.01 15.86 -11.49
C THR A 245 -6.66 15.06 -12.63
N ARG A 246 -6.94 15.75 -13.76
CA ARG A 246 -7.43 15.07 -14.95
C ARG A 246 -6.48 13.97 -15.41
N GLN A 247 -5.18 14.20 -15.29
CA GLN A 247 -4.14 13.25 -15.64
C GLN A 247 -4.29 11.95 -14.87
N SER A 248 -4.39 11.98 -13.52
CA SER A 248 -4.52 10.75 -12.73
C SER A 248 -5.81 9.99 -13.02
N LEU A 249 -6.93 10.70 -13.27
CA LEU A 249 -8.23 10.10 -13.55
C LEU A 249 -8.31 9.37 -14.90
N HIS A 250 -7.54 9.82 -15.89
CA HIS A 250 -7.63 9.31 -17.26
C HIS A 250 -6.35 8.63 -17.75
N HIS A 251 -5.36 8.43 -16.86
CA HIS A 251 -4.13 7.75 -17.24
C HIS A 251 -4.39 6.26 -17.50
N PRO A 252 -4.03 5.74 -18.69
CA PRO A 252 -4.31 4.34 -19.06
C PRO A 252 -3.85 3.35 -18.01
N VAL A 253 -2.62 3.49 -17.50
CA VAL A 253 -2.06 2.62 -16.44
C VAL A 253 -2.96 2.50 -15.20
N ASN A 254 -3.63 3.60 -14.81
CA ASN A 254 -4.54 3.58 -13.66
C ASN A 254 -5.85 2.87 -13.99
N ILE A 255 -6.43 3.19 -15.14
CA ILE A 255 -7.71 2.65 -15.59
C ILE A 255 -7.59 1.16 -15.87
N GLU A 256 -6.58 0.75 -16.62
CA GLU A 256 -6.35 -0.64 -17.02
C GLU A 256 -6.15 -1.57 -15.80
N ARG A 257 -5.35 -1.15 -14.82
CA ARG A 257 -5.16 -1.94 -13.58
C ARG A 257 -6.44 -2.05 -12.76
N HIS A 258 -7.22 -0.96 -12.64
CA HIS A 258 -8.49 -0.99 -11.94
C HIS A 258 -9.49 -1.89 -12.69
N TRP A 259 -9.60 -1.72 -14.01
CA TRP A 259 -10.44 -2.52 -14.88
C TRP A 259 -10.11 -4.01 -14.84
N ASP A 260 -8.82 -4.37 -14.86
CA ASP A 260 -8.38 -5.77 -14.77
C ASP A 260 -8.82 -6.42 -13.46
N ALA A 261 -8.57 -5.75 -12.34
CA ALA A 261 -8.90 -6.30 -11.02
C ALA A 261 -10.42 -6.40 -10.79
N ILE A 262 -11.20 -5.36 -11.15
CA ILE A 262 -12.65 -5.42 -10.95
C ILE A 262 -13.31 -6.51 -11.80
N ASN A 263 -12.86 -6.69 -13.06
CA ASN A 263 -13.39 -7.74 -13.93
C ASN A 263 -13.00 -9.16 -13.51
N LYS A 264 -11.93 -9.32 -12.73
CA LYS A 264 -11.55 -10.62 -12.14
C LYS A 264 -12.36 -10.95 -10.89
N LEU A 265 -12.81 -9.93 -10.15
CA LEU A 265 -13.45 -10.10 -8.84
C LEU A 265 -14.97 -9.91 -8.87
N SER A 266 -15.55 -9.25 -9.88
CA SER A 266 -16.98 -8.95 -10.00
C SER A 266 -17.67 -9.80 -11.08
N ASP A 267 -18.97 -10.09 -10.91
CA ASP A 267 -19.82 -10.61 -11.98
C ASP A 267 -20.17 -9.57 -13.04
N THR A 268 -20.29 -8.32 -12.60
CA THR A 268 -20.51 -7.19 -13.53
C THR A 268 -19.27 -7.02 -14.41
N LYS A 269 -19.47 -7.04 -15.73
CA LYS A 269 -18.40 -6.80 -16.69
C LYS A 269 -18.35 -5.34 -17.08
N TYR A 270 -17.18 -4.76 -16.84
CA TYR A 270 -16.88 -3.37 -17.17
C TYR A 270 -16.04 -3.30 -18.44
N THR A 271 -16.32 -2.31 -19.27
CA THR A 271 -15.41 -1.91 -20.34
C THR A 271 -14.35 -0.95 -19.79
N ILE A 272 -13.26 -0.76 -20.53
CA ILE A 272 -12.17 0.11 -20.10
C ILE A 272 -12.55 1.59 -20.04
N THR A 273 -13.68 1.95 -20.69
CA THR A 273 -14.23 3.32 -20.72
C THR A 273 -15.29 3.58 -19.67
N ASP A 274 -15.71 2.56 -18.93
CA ASP A 274 -16.74 2.70 -17.91
C ASP A 274 -16.23 3.48 -16.69
N LYS A 275 -17.16 4.19 -16.04
CA LYS A 275 -16.90 4.79 -14.73
C LYS A 275 -16.91 3.71 -13.66
N LEU A 276 -15.74 3.35 -13.19
CA LEU A 276 -15.62 2.32 -12.16
C LEU A 276 -16.11 2.84 -10.79
N PRO A 277 -16.85 2.02 -10.01
CA PRO A 277 -17.41 2.41 -8.72
C PRO A 277 -16.33 2.55 -7.64
N PHE A 278 -16.70 3.12 -6.48
CA PHE A 278 -15.87 3.14 -5.29
C PHE A 278 -15.66 1.74 -4.72
N SER A 279 -16.75 0.95 -4.65
CA SER A 279 -16.77 -0.42 -4.18
C SER A 279 -17.84 -1.22 -4.94
N PHE A 280 -17.76 -2.54 -4.89
CA PHE A 280 -18.63 -3.45 -5.62
C PHE A 280 -18.80 -4.78 -4.88
N TYR A 281 -19.87 -5.51 -5.15
CA TYR A 281 -20.06 -6.87 -4.68
C TYR A 281 -19.15 -7.82 -5.46
N ALA A 282 -18.37 -8.64 -4.76
CA ALA A 282 -17.59 -9.68 -5.41
C ALA A 282 -18.52 -10.80 -5.91
N LYS A 283 -18.11 -11.48 -6.99
CA LYS A 283 -18.84 -12.62 -7.57
C LYS A 283 -18.89 -13.83 -6.64
N ASP A 284 -17.82 -14.04 -5.89
CA ASP A 284 -17.63 -15.08 -4.89
C ASP A 284 -17.02 -14.47 -3.64
N LEU A 285 -17.15 -15.09 -2.47
CA LEU A 285 -16.43 -14.69 -1.28
C LEU A 285 -14.92 -14.74 -1.53
N ILE A 286 -14.25 -13.64 -1.26
CA ILE A 286 -12.82 -13.43 -1.53
C ILE A 286 -11.98 -14.35 -0.64
N LYS A 287 -11.02 -15.02 -1.24
CA LYS A 287 -10.01 -15.86 -0.59
C LYS A 287 -8.62 -15.23 -0.73
N LEU A 288 -7.69 -15.58 0.16
CA LEU A 288 -6.30 -15.14 0.04
C LEU A 288 -5.69 -15.41 -1.34
N PRO A 289 -5.87 -16.62 -1.96
CA PRO A 289 -5.35 -16.89 -3.31
C PRO A 289 -5.88 -15.94 -4.38
N ASP A 290 -7.12 -15.44 -4.26
CA ASP A 290 -7.68 -14.49 -5.22
C ASP A 290 -6.88 -13.19 -5.20
N LEU A 291 -6.60 -12.67 -4.01
CA LEU A 291 -5.79 -11.47 -3.84
C LEU A 291 -4.32 -11.68 -4.23
N PHE A 292 -3.73 -12.84 -3.91
CA PHE A 292 -2.39 -13.19 -4.40
C PHE A 292 -2.34 -13.15 -5.93
N ASN A 293 -3.37 -13.67 -6.61
CA ASN A 293 -3.46 -13.68 -8.06
C ASN A 293 -3.68 -12.29 -8.64
N ILE A 294 -4.48 -11.44 -7.99
CA ILE A 294 -4.63 -10.02 -8.39
C ILE A 294 -3.27 -9.31 -8.32
N LEU A 295 -2.54 -9.44 -7.21
CA LEU A 295 -1.23 -8.79 -7.07
C LEU A 295 -0.17 -9.32 -8.04
N ARG A 296 -0.40 -10.45 -8.68
CA ARG A 296 0.45 -11.09 -9.71
C ARG A 296 0.05 -10.77 -11.13
N SER A 297 -1.05 -10.05 -11.33
CA SER A 297 -1.64 -9.88 -12.65
C SER A 297 -0.76 -9.10 -13.62
N HIS A 298 -0.69 -9.63 -14.86
CA HIS A 298 -0.16 -8.95 -16.05
C HIS A 298 -1.22 -8.92 -17.15
N PHE A 299 -2.49 -8.76 -16.76
CA PHE A 299 -3.67 -8.75 -17.65
C PHE A 299 -3.96 -10.09 -18.31
N GLU A 300 -3.49 -11.22 -17.76
CA GLU A 300 -3.69 -12.55 -18.34
C GLU A 300 -5.19 -12.82 -18.57
N GLY A 301 -5.50 -13.32 -19.78
CA GLY A 301 -6.85 -13.64 -20.21
C GLY A 301 -7.69 -12.44 -20.64
N THR A 302 -7.13 -11.25 -20.76
CA THR A 302 -7.80 -10.03 -21.25
C THR A 302 -7.28 -9.61 -22.63
N GLU A 303 -7.87 -8.58 -23.22
CA GLU A 303 -7.38 -7.97 -24.47
C GLU A 303 -6.01 -7.28 -24.31
N LEU A 304 -5.61 -6.94 -23.08
CA LEU A 304 -4.30 -6.38 -22.75
C LEU A 304 -3.24 -7.45 -22.47
N ASP A 305 -3.60 -8.73 -22.53
CA ASP A 305 -2.68 -9.86 -22.29
C ASP A 305 -1.58 -9.92 -23.36
N LYS A 306 -0.36 -9.70 -22.90
CA LYS A 306 0.86 -9.79 -23.70
C LYS A 306 1.64 -11.09 -23.51
N SER A 307 1.04 -12.08 -22.82
CA SER A 307 1.72 -13.35 -22.50
C SER A 307 2.21 -14.12 -23.72
N LYS A 308 1.59 -13.93 -24.88
CA LYS A 308 2.04 -14.49 -26.16
C LYS A 308 3.37 -13.93 -26.64
N ASP A 309 3.72 -12.71 -26.19
CA ASP A 309 4.92 -11.99 -26.61
C ASP A 309 6.10 -12.20 -25.64
N TYR A 310 5.92 -12.99 -24.56
CA TYR A 310 6.97 -13.20 -23.55
C TYR A 310 8.19 -13.98 -24.06
N THR A 311 8.15 -14.49 -25.28
CA THR A 311 9.34 -15.01 -25.97
C THR A 311 10.43 -13.96 -26.14
N LEU A 312 10.06 -12.67 -26.15
CA LEU A 312 10.97 -11.53 -26.29
C LEU A 312 11.40 -10.93 -24.95
N GLY A 313 10.95 -11.47 -23.80
CA GLY A 313 11.30 -10.97 -22.49
C GLY A 313 10.24 -11.22 -21.41
N SER A 314 10.31 -10.44 -20.33
CA SER A 314 9.40 -10.50 -19.20
C SER A 314 8.22 -9.54 -19.40
N PRO A 315 7.03 -9.83 -18.83
CA PRO A 315 5.89 -8.92 -18.84
C PRO A 315 6.20 -7.57 -18.18
N HIS A 316 7.22 -7.54 -17.33
CA HIS A 316 7.69 -6.33 -16.64
C HIS A 316 8.38 -5.31 -17.57
N GLN A 317 8.64 -5.66 -18.83
CA GLN A 317 9.32 -4.78 -19.79
C GLN A 317 8.36 -4.11 -20.78
N THR A 318 7.17 -4.65 -20.99
CA THR A 318 6.31 -4.27 -22.10
C THR A 318 5.18 -3.32 -21.72
N HIS A 319 4.48 -3.59 -20.65
CA HIS A 319 3.31 -2.83 -20.24
C HIS A 319 3.19 -2.82 -18.71
N ARG A 320 2.81 -1.67 -18.14
CA ARG A 320 2.70 -1.57 -16.69
C ARG A 320 1.40 -2.20 -16.21
N ALA A 321 1.49 -3.38 -15.66
CA ALA A 321 0.41 -4.12 -15.03
C ALA A 321 0.39 -3.92 -13.51
N ILE A 322 -0.48 -4.68 -12.80
CA ILE A 322 -0.54 -4.69 -11.33
C ILE A 322 0.78 -5.23 -10.75
N CYS A 323 1.30 -6.34 -11.29
CA CYS A 323 2.66 -6.78 -10.99
C CYS A 323 3.62 -6.10 -11.96
N ALA A 324 4.40 -5.16 -11.49
CA ALA A 324 5.25 -4.31 -12.31
C ALA A 324 6.73 -4.54 -12.04
N LYS A 325 7.60 -4.08 -12.94
CA LYS A 325 9.06 -4.09 -12.75
C LYS A 325 9.49 -3.35 -11.49
N SER A 326 8.73 -2.34 -11.10
CA SER A 326 8.97 -1.51 -9.92
C SER A 326 8.41 -2.11 -8.63
N THR A 327 7.69 -3.23 -8.66
CA THR A 327 7.15 -3.86 -7.46
C THR A 327 8.28 -4.37 -6.56
N GLN A 328 8.37 -3.83 -5.34
CA GLN A 328 9.38 -4.18 -4.35
C GLN A 328 8.87 -5.27 -3.41
N TYR A 329 7.61 -5.22 -3.06
CA TYR A 329 6.91 -6.28 -2.34
C TYR A 329 5.41 -6.23 -2.61
N GLY A 330 4.79 -7.39 -2.49
CA GLY A 330 3.34 -7.52 -2.37
C GLY A 330 3.00 -7.96 -0.96
N LEU A 331 1.92 -7.45 -0.39
CA LEU A 331 1.40 -7.90 0.90
C LEU A 331 -0.11 -8.11 0.87
N VAL A 332 -0.60 -9.05 1.70
CA VAL A 332 -2.02 -9.22 2.00
C VAL A 332 -2.16 -9.34 3.51
N ALA A 333 -2.73 -8.33 4.16
CA ALA A 333 -3.08 -8.41 5.57
C ALA A 333 -4.39 -9.20 5.71
N GLN A 334 -4.41 -10.20 6.60
CA GLN A 334 -5.57 -11.00 6.97
C GLN A 334 -5.90 -10.71 8.42
N LEU A 335 -6.95 -9.95 8.67
CA LEU A 335 -7.31 -9.44 9.99
C LEU A 335 -8.62 -10.05 10.44
N ARG A 336 -8.55 -10.85 11.50
CA ARG A 336 -9.65 -11.68 12.01
C ARG A 336 -9.98 -11.27 13.45
N ASP A 337 -11.26 -11.05 13.75
CA ASP A 337 -11.70 -10.69 15.10
C ASP A 337 -11.79 -11.90 16.05
N TYR A 338 -11.90 -13.11 15.49
CA TYR A 338 -11.91 -14.35 16.23
C TYR A 338 -10.50 -14.90 16.58
N ALA A 339 -9.44 -14.23 16.13
CA ALA A 339 -8.05 -14.57 16.45
C ALA A 339 -7.41 -13.45 17.29
N PRO A 340 -6.46 -13.78 18.20
CA PRO A 340 -5.63 -12.76 18.83
C PRO A 340 -4.92 -11.88 17.80
N ASP A 341 -4.79 -10.58 18.06
CA ASP A 341 -4.12 -9.66 17.14
C ASP A 341 -2.68 -10.10 16.81
N ALA A 342 -2.00 -10.76 17.76
CA ALA A 342 -0.67 -11.35 17.55
C ALA A 342 -0.63 -12.45 16.47
N LEU A 343 -1.74 -13.11 16.19
CA LEU A 343 -1.86 -14.17 15.20
C LEU A 343 -2.51 -13.71 13.89
N ASN A 344 -2.76 -12.43 13.71
CA ASN A 344 -3.19 -11.84 12.44
C ASN A 344 -1.97 -11.57 11.54
N PRO A 345 -1.81 -12.28 10.41
CA PRO A 345 -0.63 -12.16 9.57
C PRO A 345 -0.75 -11.07 8.52
N ILE A 346 0.41 -10.55 8.11
CA ILE A 346 0.64 -10.03 6.77
C ILE A 346 1.25 -11.17 5.94
N TRP A 347 0.58 -11.60 4.87
CA TRP A 347 1.17 -12.45 3.86
C TRP A 347 2.04 -11.60 2.97
N ILE A 348 3.35 -11.82 2.94
CA ILE A 348 4.30 -10.96 2.22
C ILE A 348 5.06 -11.74 1.15
N SER A 349 5.23 -11.15 -0.02
CA SER A 349 6.05 -11.63 -1.12
C SER A 349 7.04 -10.53 -1.51
N PHE A 350 8.33 -10.84 -1.56
CA PHE A 350 9.36 -9.87 -1.88
C PHE A 350 9.65 -9.81 -3.37
N VAL A 351 9.98 -8.62 -3.86
CA VAL A 351 10.19 -8.31 -5.28
C VAL A 351 8.87 -8.57 -6.05
N HIS A 352 8.93 -9.17 -7.23
CA HIS A 352 7.74 -9.42 -8.04
C HIS A 352 6.90 -10.58 -7.47
N PRO A 353 5.66 -10.36 -7.02
CA PRO A 353 4.81 -11.43 -6.49
C PRO A 353 4.57 -12.57 -7.49
N CYS A 354 4.69 -12.32 -8.79
CA CYS A 354 4.58 -13.35 -9.82
C CYS A 354 5.73 -14.38 -9.77
N THR A 355 6.88 -14.04 -9.21
CA THR A 355 8.08 -14.89 -9.15
C THR A 355 8.35 -15.49 -7.78
N HIS A 356 7.71 -14.97 -6.72
CA HIS A 356 7.90 -15.41 -5.35
C HIS A 356 6.57 -15.73 -4.66
N MET A 357 6.63 -16.56 -3.62
CA MET A 357 5.44 -16.93 -2.84
C MET A 357 5.13 -15.90 -1.77
N PHE A 358 3.86 -15.81 -1.39
CA PHE A 358 3.43 -15.14 -0.18
C PHE A 358 3.68 -16.05 1.04
N VAL A 359 4.27 -15.49 2.08
CA VAL A 359 4.51 -16.19 3.36
C VAL A 359 3.91 -15.39 4.51
N PRO A 360 3.33 -16.05 5.53
CA PRO A 360 2.71 -15.34 6.64
C PRO A 360 3.76 -14.77 7.59
N LEU A 361 3.71 -13.47 7.80
CA LEU A 361 4.42 -12.70 8.80
C LEU A 361 3.43 -12.31 9.89
N TYR A 362 3.45 -13.02 11.01
CA TYR A 362 2.50 -12.80 12.10
C TYR A 362 2.86 -11.58 12.94
N ASN A 363 1.85 -10.81 13.33
CA ASN A 363 2.00 -9.56 14.08
C ASN A 363 2.73 -9.73 15.43
N GLY A 364 2.56 -10.88 16.09
CA GLY A 364 3.21 -11.21 17.34
C GLY A 364 4.71 -11.52 17.27
N ILE A 365 5.33 -11.43 16.07
CA ILE A 365 6.78 -11.64 15.93
C ILE A 365 7.57 -10.72 16.86
N GLY A 366 8.59 -11.25 17.53
CA GLY A 366 9.35 -10.51 18.53
C GLY A 366 10.45 -9.62 17.95
N TYR A 367 11.11 -10.09 16.90
CA TYR A 367 12.24 -9.41 16.25
C TYR A 367 12.50 -9.95 14.85
N PHE A 368 13.42 -9.35 14.12
CA PHE A 368 13.90 -9.85 12.83
C PHE A 368 15.42 -10.07 12.89
N SER A 369 15.91 -11.11 12.21
CA SER A 369 17.33 -11.40 12.09
C SER A 369 18.08 -10.32 11.29
N GLY A 370 19.40 -10.23 11.50
CA GLY A 370 20.23 -9.18 10.86
C GLY A 370 20.39 -9.30 9.35
N ASP A 371 20.01 -10.42 8.74
CA ASP A 371 19.98 -10.57 7.28
C ASP A 371 18.66 -10.11 6.64
N LEU A 372 17.62 -9.87 7.45
CA LEU A 372 16.34 -9.28 7.04
C LEU A 372 16.33 -7.74 7.12
N ASN A 373 17.37 -7.13 7.63
CA ASN A 373 17.53 -5.68 7.72
C ASN A 373 18.98 -5.23 7.53
N ASN A 374 19.19 -3.91 7.38
CA ASN A 374 20.53 -3.33 7.19
C ASN A 374 21.10 -2.68 8.46
N PHE A 375 20.32 -2.65 9.54
CA PHE A 375 20.67 -1.98 10.79
C PHE A 375 20.34 -2.89 11.97
N ASN A 376 21.06 -2.72 13.06
CA ASN A 376 20.91 -3.56 14.25
C ASN A 376 19.55 -3.40 14.93
N ASN A 377 18.93 -2.23 14.78
CA ASN A 377 17.62 -1.94 15.35
C ASN A 377 16.92 -0.82 14.58
N TYR A 378 15.62 -0.62 14.88
CA TYR A 378 14.79 0.36 14.20
C TYR A 378 15.23 1.82 14.42
N GLN A 379 15.89 2.17 15.55
CA GLN A 379 16.37 3.52 15.80
C GLN A 379 17.50 3.88 14.83
N SER A 380 18.44 2.95 14.61
CA SER A 380 19.47 3.13 13.59
C SER A 380 18.85 3.24 12.19
N ALA A 381 17.86 2.39 11.87
CA ALA A 381 17.14 2.49 10.61
C ALA A 381 16.44 3.84 10.43
N LEU A 382 15.80 4.35 11.47
CA LEU A 382 15.10 5.64 11.44
C LEU A 382 16.04 6.82 11.18
N GLN A 383 17.25 6.82 11.73
CA GLN A 383 18.27 7.84 11.49
C GLN A 383 18.70 7.87 10.02
N HIS A 384 18.75 6.72 9.35
CA HIS A 384 19.20 6.55 7.97
C HIS A 384 18.08 6.32 6.97
N HIS A 385 16.81 6.41 7.40
CA HIS A 385 15.66 6.07 6.53
C HIS A 385 15.63 6.84 5.20
N PHE A 386 16.05 8.10 5.20
CA PHE A 386 16.05 8.92 3.97
C PHE A 386 17.27 8.72 3.08
N ASP A 387 18.24 7.92 3.50
CA ASP A 387 19.40 7.58 2.71
C ASP A 387 19.08 6.40 1.79
N LYS A 388 19.48 6.50 0.51
CA LYS A 388 19.37 5.33 -0.39
C LYS A 388 20.31 4.25 0.11
N PHE A 389 19.76 3.09 0.40
CA PHE A 389 20.51 1.97 0.90
C PHE A 389 20.32 0.74 0.02
N LYS A 390 21.44 0.21 -0.51
CA LYS A 390 21.47 -1.10 -1.18
C LYS A 390 21.99 -2.09 -0.15
N GLY A 391 21.16 -3.03 0.30
CA GLY A 391 21.56 -4.06 1.25
C GLY A 391 22.92 -4.69 0.93
N ASN A 392 23.60 -5.22 1.93
CA ASN A 392 24.83 -5.98 1.71
C ASN A 392 24.57 -7.24 0.88
N LYS A 393 25.60 -7.91 0.37
CA LYS A 393 25.45 -9.09 -0.50
C LYS A 393 24.69 -10.25 0.16
N LYS A 394 24.70 -10.33 1.49
CA LYS A 394 24.01 -11.36 2.28
C LYS A 394 22.57 -10.98 2.63
N HIS A 395 22.18 -9.72 2.42
CA HIS A 395 20.82 -9.26 2.70
C HIS A 395 19.81 -10.05 1.85
N PHE A 396 18.77 -10.58 2.49
CA PHE A 396 17.79 -11.44 1.83
C PHE A 396 17.20 -10.81 0.56
N PHE A 397 16.91 -9.51 0.59
CA PHE A 397 16.31 -8.80 -0.53
C PHE A 397 17.20 -8.84 -1.79
N ASN A 398 18.52 -8.76 -1.64
CA ASN A 398 19.44 -8.91 -2.78
C ASN A 398 19.39 -10.31 -3.39
N ILE A 399 19.15 -11.35 -2.60
CA ILE A 399 19.02 -12.73 -3.08
C ILE A 399 17.73 -12.86 -3.88
N PHE A 400 16.61 -12.33 -3.37
CA PHE A 400 15.31 -12.31 -4.07
C PHE A 400 15.37 -11.51 -5.37
N THR A 401 15.97 -10.30 -5.35
CA THR A 401 16.17 -9.49 -6.56
C THR A 401 16.98 -10.21 -7.63
N LYS A 402 18.04 -10.89 -7.23
CA LYS A 402 18.88 -11.68 -8.15
C LYS A 402 18.10 -12.85 -8.77
N ASP A 403 17.29 -13.55 -7.97
CA ASP A 403 16.44 -14.64 -8.46
C ASP A 403 15.35 -14.13 -9.40
N ALA A 404 14.64 -13.04 -9.06
CA ALA A 404 13.66 -12.41 -9.93
C ALA A 404 14.26 -12.00 -11.28
N LYS A 405 15.41 -11.33 -11.29
CA LYS A 405 16.14 -10.96 -12.52
C LYS A 405 16.53 -12.18 -13.37
N LYS A 406 16.83 -13.32 -12.74
CA LYS A 406 17.10 -14.58 -13.45
C LYS A 406 15.84 -15.14 -14.12
N VAL A 407 14.70 -15.08 -13.42
CA VAL A 407 13.40 -15.49 -13.98
C VAL A 407 13.03 -14.58 -15.15
N ASP A 408 13.11 -13.26 -14.96
CA ASP A 408 12.76 -12.27 -16.00
C ASP A 408 13.54 -12.46 -17.30
N LYS A 409 14.84 -12.76 -17.23
CA LYS A 409 15.66 -13.03 -18.42
C LYS A 409 15.21 -14.25 -19.23
N LYS A 410 14.47 -15.18 -18.61
CA LYS A 410 14.02 -16.43 -19.23
C LYS A 410 12.55 -16.70 -18.86
N TYR A 411 11.74 -15.64 -18.81
CA TYR A 411 10.40 -15.69 -18.23
C TYR A 411 9.52 -16.78 -18.85
N ALA A 412 9.37 -16.80 -20.16
CA ALA A 412 8.54 -17.78 -20.87
C ALA A 412 8.91 -19.24 -20.54
N LEU A 413 10.21 -19.52 -20.35
CA LEU A 413 10.70 -20.87 -20.04
C LEU A 413 10.50 -21.25 -18.58
N LEU A 414 10.62 -20.29 -17.66
CA LEU A 414 10.70 -20.56 -16.22
C LEU A 414 9.38 -20.36 -15.48
N ILE A 415 8.55 -19.41 -15.94
CA ILE A 415 7.43 -18.93 -15.12
C ILE A 415 6.36 -19.99 -14.87
N LYS A 416 6.00 -20.81 -15.87
CA LYS A 416 4.98 -21.86 -15.72
C LYS A 416 5.34 -22.85 -14.60
N LYS A 417 6.59 -23.37 -14.63
CA LYS A 417 7.07 -24.29 -13.59
C LYS A 417 7.21 -23.60 -12.24
N ARG A 418 7.66 -22.34 -12.23
CA ARG A 418 7.79 -21.52 -11.02
C ARG A 418 6.44 -21.32 -10.36
N ARG A 419 5.42 -20.90 -11.11
CA ARG A 419 4.05 -20.67 -10.60
C ARG A 419 3.44 -21.94 -10.01
N LEU A 420 3.58 -23.08 -10.67
CA LEU A 420 3.13 -24.37 -10.12
C LEU A 420 3.78 -24.70 -8.77
N LYS A 421 5.10 -24.47 -8.63
CA LYS A 421 5.83 -24.69 -7.37
C LYS A 421 5.34 -23.71 -6.28
N ILE A 422 5.14 -22.44 -6.62
CA ILE A 422 4.64 -21.40 -5.72
C ILE A 422 3.24 -21.79 -5.24
N THR A 423 2.30 -22.02 -6.14
CA THR A 423 0.91 -22.37 -5.80
C THR A 423 0.83 -23.61 -4.91
N LYS A 424 1.60 -24.67 -5.22
CA LYS A 424 1.65 -25.87 -4.37
C LYS A 424 2.09 -25.55 -2.94
N ARG A 425 3.12 -24.70 -2.77
CA ARG A 425 3.65 -24.34 -1.45
C ARG A 425 2.70 -23.42 -0.69
N GLU A 426 2.12 -22.42 -1.35
CA GLU A 426 1.10 -21.53 -0.76
C GLU A 426 -0.12 -22.32 -0.31
N ASN A 427 -0.64 -23.22 -1.14
CA ASN A 427 -1.75 -24.09 -0.76
C ASN A 427 -1.41 -24.96 0.46
N ALA A 428 -0.19 -25.46 0.56
CA ALA A 428 0.25 -26.20 1.74
C ALA A 428 0.29 -25.34 3.00
N LEU A 429 0.74 -24.07 2.90
CA LEU A 429 0.70 -23.12 4.02
C LEU A 429 -0.74 -22.82 4.44
N LEU A 430 -1.62 -22.50 3.49
CA LEU A 430 -3.03 -22.20 3.77
C LEU A 430 -3.76 -23.39 4.38
N THR A 431 -3.58 -24.59 3.82
CA THR A 431 -4.20 -25.82 4.37
C THR A 431 -3.77 -26.12 5.80
N ASN A 432 -2.50 -25.82 6.14
CA ASN A 432 -1.96 -26.06 7.47
C ASN A 432 -2.11 -24.88 8.43
N GLN A 433 -2.61 -23.74 7.95
CA GLN A 433 -2.67 -22.50 8.73
C GLN A 433 -3.40 -22.69 10.06
N LYS A 434 -4.63 -23.20 10.04
CA LYS A 434 -5.44 -23.43 11.26
C LYS A 434 -4.74 -24.34 12.28
N LYS A 435 -4.13 -25.43 11.82
CA LYS A 435 -3.41 -26.37 12.70
C LYS A 435 -2.16 -25.74 13.31
N MET A 436 -1.46 -24.93 12.56
CA MET A 436 -0.28 -24.23 13.03
C MET A 436 -0.68 -23.14 14.03
N GLU A 437 -1.68 -22.35 13.70
CA GLU A 437 -2.18 -21.26 14.56
C GLU A 437 -2.74 -21.78 15.86
N GLN A 438 -3.38 -22.97 15.90
CA GLN A 438 -3.79 -23.58 17.16
C GLN A 438 -2.58 -23.83 18.09
N LYS A 439 -1.47 -24.32 17.55
CA LYS A 439 -0.24 -24.53 18.35
C LYS A 439 0.37 -23.20 18.81
N LEU A 440 0.30 -22.18 17.98
CA LEU A 440 0.77 -20.82 18.31
C LEU A 440 -0.13 -20.17 19.35
N PHE A 441 -1.43 -20.45 19.32
CA PHE A 441 -2.39 -19.97 20.30
C PHE A 441 -2.10 -20.54 21.69
N ASP A 442 -1.80 -21.83 21.80
CA ASP A 442 -1.40 -22.46 23.07
C ASP A 442 -0.15 -21.79 23.65
N ILE A 443 0.81 -21.40 22.79
CA ILE A 443 2.01 -20.66 23.22
C ILE A 443 1.66 -19.22 23.60
N TYR A 444 0.76 -18.55 22.86
CA TYR A 444 0.29 -17.19 23.14
C TYR A 444 -0.30 -17.10 24.54
N GLU A 445 -1.19 -18.03 24.91
CA GLU A 445 -1.80 -18.08 26.24
C GLU A 445 -0.78 -18.31 27.38
N MET A 446 0.33 -19.02 27.08
CA MET A 446 1.35 -19.30 28.07
C MET A 446 2.42 -18.21 28.19
N ASN A 447 2.93 -17.71 27.08
CA ASN A 447 4.06 -16.77 27.09
C ASN A 447 4.28 -16.04 25.77
N HIS A 448 3.98 -14.74 25.75
CA HIS A 448 4.13 -13.88 24.56
C HIS A 448 5.58 -13.76 24.05
N LYS A 449 6.59 -13.85 24.95
CA LYS A 449 7.99 -13.78 24.53
C LYS A 449 8.37 -15.02 23.74
N ILE A 450 7.99 -16.20 24.24
CA ILE A 450 8.22 -17.47 23.54
C ILE A 450 7.48 -17.48 22.20
N LEU A 451 6.25 -16.97 22.15
CA LEU A 451 5.52 -16.79 20.88
C LEU A 451 6.34 -15.97 19.89
N GLY A 452 6.86 -14.80 20.32
CA GLY A 452 7.64 -13.91 19.46
C GLY A 452 8.89 -14.58 18.87
N GLU A 453 9.59 -15.41 19.66
CA GLU A 453 10.73 -16.20 19.22
C GLU A 453 10.32 -17.28 18.20
N LYS A 454 9.24 -18.03 18.46
CA LYS A 454 8.73 -19.08 17.57
C LYS A 454 8.22 -18.51 16.24
N LEU A 455 7.57 -17.36 16.25
CA LEU A 455 7.13 -16.68 15.04
C LEU A 455 8.31 -16.20 14.21
N HIS A 456 9.37 -15.71 14.86
CA HIS A 456 10.61 -15.35 14.17
C HIS A 456 11.25 -16.58 13.49
N GLU A 457 11.47 -17.69 14.23
CA GLU A 457 12.03 -18.93 13.70
C GLU A 457 11.21 -19.44 12.49
N TYR A 458 9.89 -19.39 12.58
CA TYR A 458 9.00 -19.83 11.52
C TYR A 458 9.10 -18.95 10.28
N PHE A 459 9.06 -17.63 10.46
CA PHE A 459 9.16 -16.68 9.35
C PHE A 459 10.52 -16.78 8.64
N ASP A 460 11.60 -16.82 9.41
CA ASP A 460 12.97 -16.98 8.91
C ASP A 460 13.13 -18.27 8.08
N TYR A 461 12.62 -19.39 8.60
CA TYR A 461 12.57 -20.65 7.83
C TYR A 461 11.82 -20.50 6.50
N LEU A 462 10.65 -19.86 6.51
CA LEU A 462 9.85 -19.68 5.28
C LEU A 462 10.57 -18.81 4.25
N ILE A 463 11.19 -17.73 4.67
CA ILE A 463 11.95 -16.83 3.78
C ILE A 463 13.11 -17.59 3.11
N HIS A 464 13.93 -18.27 3.89
CA HIS A 464 15.09 -18.98 3.36
C HIS A 464 14.72 -20.23 2.54
N SER A 465 13.58 -20.87 2.83
CA SER A 465 13.12 -22.04 2.07
C SER A 465 12.67 -21.73 0.66
N GLN A 466 12.26 -20.50 0.37
CA GLN A 466 11.80 -20.10 -0.96
C GLN A 466 12.90 -20.17 -2.00
N LEU A 467 14.12 -19.93 -1.60
CA LEU A 467 15.29 -19.80 -2.47
C LEU A 467 15.95 -21.16 -2.77
N LYS A 468 15.50 -22.22 -2.11
CA LYS A 468 15.86 -23.62 -2.39
C LYS A 468 14.85 -24.27 -3.33
#